data_b697e0ca7996b72be5f06ca459c005a5
#
_entry.id   b697e0ca7996b72be5f06ca459c005a5
#
_cell.length_a   1.000
_cell.length_b   1.000
_cell.length_c   1.000
_cell.angle_alpha   90.00
_cell.angle_beta   90.00
_cell.angle_gamma   90.00
#
_symmetry.space_group_name_H-M   'P 1'
#
loop_
_entity.id
_entity.type
_entity.pdbx_description
1 polymer ?
#
loop_
_entity_poly.entity_id
_entity_poly.type
_entity_poly.pdbx_seq_one_letter_code
_entity_poly.pdbx_strand_id
1 'polypeptide(L)'
;MFKFGFSDDNAKEENDKIESIETVLDWFPAVKIEVSHEQLSKKCCEDDDFKECDLFYDVRLKLIHSDKVVIDLQQENCENIVEAESQHSDLIPAKYEGGLKVWECSYDLGKYLIGDKIPLENKSVLDLGCGTGIIGILALLNGASVHFQDYNTEVIKSVTIPNVILNINDRKHVQERCAFFSGDWASFIQLRGELYRNDYEKYDLILTSETIYNPDNQKKLHNIFKTHLKKNGSVYVAGKVYYFGVGGGMRQFEDLVQKEKIFETKTVWNSDEGVQREILKLTFRT
;
A
#
# COMPACT_ATOMS: atom_id res chain seq x y z
N MET A 1 -5.10 7.27 -16.65
CA MET A 1 -4.25 8.22 -17.41
C MET A 1 -3.81 9.27 -16.43
N PHE A 2 -2.52 9.31 -16.09
CA PHE A 2 -1.98 10.29 -15.15
C PHE A 2 -2.05 11.69 -15.74
N LYS A 3 -2.62 12.66 -15.00
CA LYS A 3 -2.55 14.08 -15.34
C LYS A 3 -1.59 14.76 -14.38
N PHE A 4 -0.45 15.21 -14.90
CA PHE A 4 0.49 16.08 -14.17
C PHE A 4 0.29 17.52 -14.70
N GLY A 5 0.18 18.48 -13.78
CA GLY A 5 0.19 19.90 -14.14
C GLY A 5 1.61 20.34 -14.47
N PHE A 6 1.90 20.59 -15.75
CA PHE A 6 3.10 21.31 -16.18
C PHE A 6 2.75 22.79 -16.33
N SER A 7 3.46 23.66 -15.63
CA SER A 7 3.51 25.07 -15.94
C SER A 7 4.56 25.29 -17.02
N ASP A 8 4.13 25.77 -18.20
CA ASP A 8 5.01 26.26 -19.24
C ASP A 8 5.59 27.61 -18.78
N ASP A 9 6.84 27.61 -18.35
CA ASP A 9 7.62 28.85 -18.21
C ASP A 9 8.83 28.81 -19.15
N ASN A 10 8.68 29.50 -20.28
CA ASN A 10 9.79 29.96 -21.10
C ASN A 10 10.49 31.11 -20.39
N ALA A 11 11.64 30.89 -19.77
CA ALA A 11 12.54 31.96 -19.34
C ALA A 11 13.99 31.54 -19.43
N LYS A 12 14.66 32.20 -20.38
CA LYS A 12 16.06 32.61 -20.49
C LYS A 12 17.09 32.02 -19.53
N GLU A 13 18.13 31.44 -20.18
CA GLU A 13 19.43 31.13 -19.59
C GLU A 13 20.03 32.33 -18.84
N GLU A 14 20.13 32.22 -17.55
CA GLU A 14 21.12 32.91 -16.72
C GLU A 14 21.78 31.87 -15.82
N ASN A 15 23.12 31.75 -15.95
CA ASN A 15 23.94 30.88 -15.11
C ASN A 15 23.97 31.41 -13.67
N ASP A 16 23.06 30.98 -12.85
CA ASP A 16 23.19 31.03 -11.40
C ASP A 16 23.30 29.61 -10.85
N LYS A 17 24.39 29.36 -10.13
CA LYS A 17 24.56 28.20 -9.29
C LYS A 17 23.43 28.21 -8.24
N ILE A 18 22.31 27.62 -8.58
CA ILE A 18 21.27 27.30 -7.60
C ILE A 18 21.82 26.11 -6.79
N GLU A 19 22.33 26.39 -5.61
CA GLU A 19 22.44 25.38 -4.56
C GLU A 19 21.01 24.82 -4.40
N SER A 20 20.83 23.56 -4.80
CA SER A 20 19.59 22.85 -4.54
C SER A 20 19.39 22.78 -3.03
N ILE A 21 18.56 23.65 -2.49
CA ILE A 21 18.03 23.46 -1.14
C ILE A 21 17.22 22.16 -1.24
N GLU A 22 17.81 21.04 -0.80
CA GLU A 22 17.05 19.82 -0.56
C GLU A 22 15.96 20.19 0.46
N THR A 23 14.75 20.38 -0.03
CA THR A 23 13.58 20.52 0.85
C THR A 23 13.43 19.19 1.58
N VAL A 24 13.83 19.16 2.84
CA VAL A 24 13.60 18.01 3.71
C VAL A 24 12.09 17.85 3.84
N LEU A 25 11.57 16.81 3.19
CA LEU A 25 10.14 16.48 3.30
C LEU A 25 9.84 16.02 4.73
N ASP A 26 8.84 16.64 5.33
CA ASP A 26 8.37 16.28 6.67
C ASP A 26 7.39 15.09 6.57
N TRP A 27 7.91 13.88 6.79
CA TRP A 27 7.15 12.64 6.70
C TRP A 27 6.33 12.40 7.97
N PHE A 28 5.09 11.98 7.82
CA PHE A 28 4.22 11.64 8.96
C PHE A 28 4.80 10.46 9.75
N PRO A 29 4.93 10.58 11.08
CA PRO A 29 5.40 9.48 11.90
C PRO A 29 4.41 8.31 11.86
N ALA A 30 4.94 7.08 11.99
CA ALA A 30 4.08 5.91 12.01
C ALA A 30 3.33 5.81 13.34
N VAL A 31 2.05 5.44 13.25
CA VAL A 31 1.20 5.20 14.40
C VAL A 31 0.38 3.91 14.20
N LYS A 32 0.08 3.22 15.30
CA LYS A 32 -0.89 2.12 15.32
C LYS A 32 -2.29 2.72 15.43
N ILE A 33 -3.20 2.27 14.58
CA ILE A 33 -4.59 2.71 14.55
C ILE A 33 -5.44 1.64 15.23
N GLU A 34 -6.12 2.02 16.31
CA GLU A 34 -7.04 1.13 16.99
C GLU A 34 -8.44 1.24 16.35
N VAL A 35 -9.07 0.09 16.14
CA VAL A 35 -10.45 0.04 15.63
C VAL A 35 -11.40 0.34 16.77
N SER A 36 -12.20 1.39 16.66
CA SER A 36 -13.12 1.78 17.71
C SER A 36 -14.31 0.81 17.87
N HIS A 37 -14.89 0.74 19.07
CA HIS A 37 -16.13 -0.01 19.30
C HIS A 37 -17.27 0.50 18.42
N GLU A 38 -17.31 1.78 18.12
CA GLU A 38 -18.31 2.38 17.25
C GLU A 38 -18.17 1.85 15.82
N GLN A 39 -16.94 1.79 15.27
CA GLN A 39 -16.68 1.23 13.95
C GLN A 39 -17.08 -0.24 13.86
N LEU A 40 -16.82 -1.02 14.93
CA LEU A 40 -17.20 -2.43 14.97
C LEU A 40 -18.71 -2.65 15.18
N SER A 41 -19.39 -1.74 15.88
CA SER A 41 -20.82 -1.84 16.19
C SER A 41 -21.73 -1.20 15.15
N LYS A 42 -21.19 -0.26 14.35
CA LYS A 42 -21.95 0.30 13.23
C LYS A 42 -22.50 -0.85 12.39
N LYS A 43 -23.82 -0.96 12.30
CA LYS A 43 -24.46 -1.80 11.29
C LYS A 43 -23.83 -1.40 9.97
N CYS A 44 -23.17 -2.36 9.33
CA CYS A 44 -22.52 -2.11 8.06
C CYS A 44 -23.45 -1.29 7.18
N CYS A 45 -22.93 -0.20 6.68
CA CYS A 45 -23.44 0.77 5.74
C CYS A 45 -24.79 0.39 5.10
N GLU A 46 -25.65 1.35 4.88
CA GLU A 46 -26.82 1.15 4.02
C GLU A 46 -26.35 0.66 2.65
N ASP A 47 -27.19 -0.06 1.91
CA ASP A 47 -26.80 -0.69 0.62
C ASP A 47 -26.21 0.32 -0.39
N ASP A 48 -26.47 1.60 -0.21
CA ASP A 48 -25.94 2.70 -1.05
C ASP A 48 -24.54 3.19 -0.64
N ASP A 49 -23.95 2.67 0.43
CA ASP A 49 -22.65 3.14 0.95
C ASP A 49 -21.45 2.40 0.36
N PHE A 50 -21.67 1.29 -0.31
CA PHE A 50 -20.61 0.47 -0.90
C PHE A 50 -21.00 -0.08 -2.27
N LYS A 51 -20.01 -0.46 -3.04
CA LYS A 51 -20.16 -1.22 -4.29
C LYS A 51 -19.62 -2.62 -4.14
N GLU A 52 -20.28 -3.59 -4.77
CA GLU A 52 -19.74 -4.93 -4.94
C GLU A 52 -18.87 -5.01 -6.18
N CYS A 53 -17.67 -5.55 -6.04
CA CYS A 53 -16.69 -5.66 -7.10
C CYS A 53 -16.24 -7.11 -7.25
N ASP A 54 -16.38 -7.67 -8.45
CA ASP A 54 -15.78 -8.95 -8.82
C ASP A 54 -14.29 -8.70 -9.13
N LEU A 55 -13.41 -8.92 -8.16
CA LEU A 55 -12.03 -8.50 -8.27
C LEU A 55 -11.06 -9.62 -8.66
N PHE A 56 -11.24 -10.80 -8.07
CA PHE A 56 -10.29 -11.89 -8.19
C PHE A 56 -11.01 -13.20 -8.53
N TYR A 57 -11.17 -13.48 -9.82
CA TYR A 57 -11.94 -14.65 -10.29
C TYR A 57 -13.33 -14.70 -9.63
N ASP A 58 -13.59 -15.66 -8.75
CA ASP A 58 -14.86 -15.85 -8.07
C ASP A 58 -14.95 -15.09 -6.72
N VAL A 59 -13.95 -14.26 -6.39
CA VAL A 59 -13.93 -13.48 -5.15
C VAL A 59 -14.55 -12.10 -5.38
N ARG A 60 -15.70 -11.90 -4.74
CA ARG A 60 -16.40 -10.61 -4.71
C ARG A 60 -16.11 -9.89 -3.41
N LEU A 61 -15.72 -8.62 -3.50
CA LEU A 61 -15.48 -7.74 -2.35
C LEU A 61 -16.45 -6.56 -2.36
N LYS A 62 -16.81 -6.13 -1.15
CA LYS A 62 -17.55 -4.89 -0.90
C LYS A 62 -16.57 -3.78 -0.60
N LEU A 63 -16.65 -2.69 -1.33
CA LEU A 63 -15.78 -1.53 -1.17
C LEU A 63 -16.61 -0.28 -1.02
N ILE A 64 -16.30 0.55 -0.03
CA ILE A 64 -16.93 1.85 0.13
C ILE A 64 -16.70 2.74 -1.09
N HIS A 65 -17.63 3.65 -1.33
CA HIS A 65 -17.49 4.63 -2.41
C HIS A 65 -16.46 5.70 -2.05
N SER A 66 -15.40 5.84 -2.85
CA SER A 66 -14.34 6.84 -2.65
C SER A 66 -14.87 8.27 -2.64
N ASP A 67 -15.84 8.57 -3.50
CA ASP A 67 -16.45 9.90 -3.58
C ASP A 67 -17.12 10.31 -2.26
N LYS A 68 -17.81 9.37 -1.61
CA LYS A 68 -18.41 9.60 -0.29
C LYS A 68 -17.36 9.86 0.77
N VAL A 69 -16.28 9.07 0.76
CA VAL A 69 -15.14 9.27 1.68
C VAL A 69 -14.55 10.67 1.51
N VAL A 70 -14.38 11.15 0.29
CA VAL A 70 -13.88 12.52 0.03
C VAL A 70 -14.81 13.57 0.61
N ILE A 71 -16.13 13.41 0.47
CA ILE A 71 -17.13 14.33 1.04
C ILE A 71 -17.04 14.36 2.58
N ASP A 72 -16.94 13.19 3.22
CA ASP A 72 -16.82 13.07 4.67
C ASP A 72 -15.51 13.73 5.17
N LEU A 73 -14.37 13.47 4.49
CA LEU A 73 -13.08 14.09 4.81
C LEU A 73 -13.07 15.60 4.61
N GLN A 74 -13.84 16.13 3.65
CA GLN A 74 -14.05 17.58 3.49
C GLN A 74 -14.74 18.20 4.69
N GLN A 75 -15.78 17.52 5.22
CA GLN A 75 -16.49 17.98 6.42
C GLN A 75 -15.62 17.92 7.68
N GLU A 76 -14.68 16.98 7.75
CA GLU A 76 -13.70 16.83 8.84
C GLU A 76 -12.48 17.76 8.71
N ASN A 77 -12.40 18.60 7.67
CA ASN A 77 -11.28 19.49 7.36
C ASN A 77 -9.93 18.76 7.19
N CYS A 78 -9.94 17.58 6.59
CA CYS A 78 -8.73 16.82 6.26
C CYS A 78 -8.04 17.41 5.03
N GLU A 79 -7.21 18.43 5.22
CA GLU A 79 -6.66 19.28 4.16
C GLU A 79 -5.87 18.51 3.09
N ASN A 80 -5.02 17.55 3.48
CA ASN A 80 -4.08 16.91 2.55
C ASN A 80 -4.76 16.11 1.41
N ILE A 81 -5.76 15.29 1.74
CA ILE A 81 -6.49 14.49 0.75
C ILE A 81 -7.42 15.37 -0.07
N VAL A 82 -8.10 16.32 0.59
CA VAL A 82 -8.99 17.28 -0.07
C VAL A 82 -8.22 18.16 -1.04
N GLU A 83 -7.02 18.62 -0.67
CA GLU A 83 -6.13 19.36 -1.56
C GLU A 83 -5.78 18.54 -2.80
N ALA A 84 -5.35 17.29 -2.62
CA ALA A 84 -5.01 16.39 -3.72
C ALA A 84 -6.18 16.17 -4.70
N GLU A 85 -7.37 15.87 -4.17
CA GLU A 85 -8.57 15.69 -4.98
C GLU A 85 -8.98 16.98 -5.72
N SER A 86 -8.86 18.16 -5.07
CA SER A 86 -9.15 19.46 -5.69
C SER A 86 -8.19 19.80 -6.84
N GLN A 87 -6.94 19.36 -6.75
CA GLN A 87 -5.91 19.51 -7.78
C GLN A 87 -5.96 18.39 -8.83
N HIS A 88 -6.87 17.43 -8.71
CA HIS A 88 -6.92 16.20 -9.53
C HIS A 88 -5.56 15.47 -9.56
N SER A 89 -4.85 15.48 -8.42
CA SER A 89 -3.56 14.82 -8.26
C SER A 89 -3.73 13.53 -7.48
N ASP A 90 -3.23 12.44 -8.04
CA ASP A 90 -3.22 11.15 -7.35
C ASP A 90 -2.08 11.04 -6.32
N LEU A 91 -1.11 11.97 -6.37
CA LEU A 91 0.07 11.95 -5.51
C LEU A 91 0.50 13.38 -5.17
N ILE A 92 0.68 13.66 -3.88
CA ILE A 92 1.37 14.85 -3.37
C ILE A 92 2.44 14.35 -2.40
N PRO A 93 3.74 14.39 -2.77
CA PRO A 93 4.81 13.81 -1.97
C PRO A 93 4.77 14.25 -0.49
N ALA A 94 4.89 13.29 0.41
CA ALA A 94 4.81 13.45 1.88
C ALA A 94 3.47 14.02 2.41
N LYS A 95 2.46 14.17 1.56
CA LYS A 95 1.11 14.58 1.97
C LYS A 95 0.06 13.51 1.67
N TYR A 96 -0.03 13.08 0.40
CA TYR A 96 -0.99 12.07 -0.05
C TYR A 96 -0.38 11.13 -1.07
N GLU A 97 -0.45 9.83 -0.80
CA GLU A 97 0.22 8.78 -1.57
C GLU A 97 -0.77 7.86 -2.32
N GLY A 98 -1.94 8.37 -2.71
CA GLY A 98 -2.85 7.72 -3.66
C GLY A 98 -3.71 6.58 -3.13
N GLY A 99 -3.86 6.45 -1.80
CA GLY A 99 -4.52 5.29 -1.16
C GLY A 99 -6.04 5.19 -1.31
N LEU A 100 -6.74 6.21 -1.84
CA LEU A 100 -8.20 6.16 -2.06
C LEU A 100 -8.60 5.29 -3.25
N LYS A 101 -7.68 5.03 -4.19
CA LYS A 101 -7.96 4.31 -5.44
C LYS A 101 -7.40 2.90 -5.39
N VAL A 102 -8.08 1.98 -6.08
CA VAL A 102 -7.52 0.67 -6.40
C VAL A 102 -6.72 0.79 -7.70
N TRP A 103 -5.44 0.43 -7.63
CA TRP A 103 -4.52 0.49 -8.76
C TRP A 103 -4.42 -0.85 -9.48
N GLU A 104 -4.04 -0.82 -10.76
CA GLU A 104 -4.07 -2.00 -11.64
C GLU A 104 -3.25 -3.19 -11.08
N CYS A 105 -2.05 -2.92 -10.55
CA CYS A 105 -1.19 -4.00 -10.04
C CYS A 105 -1.76 -4.69 -8.79
N SER A 106 -2.72 -4.07 -8.08
CA SER A 106 -3.42 -4.73 -6.98
C SER A 106 -4.33 -5.86 -7.49
N TYR A 107 -4.99 -5.65 -8.64
CA TYR A 107 -5.78 -6.71 -9.28
C TYR A 107 -4.88 -7.85 -9.77
N ASP A 108 -3.75 -7.49 -10.39
CA ASP A 108 -2.78 -8.49 -10.89
C ASP A 108 -2.24 -9.35 -9.73
N LEU A 109 -1.84 -8.70 -8.62
CA LEU A 109 -1.33 -9.40 -7.44
C LEU A 109 -2.38 -10.34 -6.83
N GLY A 110 -3.61 -9.86 -6.64
CA GLY A 110 -4.69 -10.69 -6.09
C GLY A 110 -5.02 -11.89 -6.97
N LYS A 111 -5.11 -11.71 -8.30
CA LYS A 111 -5.31 -12.80 -9.25
C LYS A 111 -4.16 -13.81 -9.22
N TYR A 112 -2.92 -13.31 -9.13
CA TYR A 112 -1.74 -14.16 -9.04
C TYR A 112 -1.76 -15.02 -7.75
N LEU A 113 -2.07 -14.40 -6.59
CA LEU A 113 -2.13 -15.11 -5.32
C LEU A 113 -3.12 -16.29 -5.35
N ILE A 114 -4.28 -16.10 -5.97
CA ILE A 114 -5.31 -17.14 -6.10
C ILE A 114 -4.91 -18.16 -7.17
N GLY A 115 -4.54 -17.68 -8.37
CA GLY A 115 -4.25 -18.55 -9.52
C GLY A 115 -3.08 -19.49 -9.26
N ASP A 116 -2.03 -18.98 -8.62
CA ASP A 116 -0.83 -19.74 -8.24
C ASP A 116 -0.97 -20.47 -6.89
N LYS A 117 -2.16 -20.37 -6.26
CA LYS A 117 -2.51 -21.03 -5.00
C LYS A 117 -1.48 -20.76 -3.90
N ILE A 118 -1.07 -19.48 -3.76
CA ILE A 118 -0.13 -19.10 -2.71
C ILE A 118 -0.76 -19.40 -1.34
N PRO A 119 -0.09 -20.15 -0.46
CA PRO A 119 -0.66 -20.57 0.81
C PRO A 119 -0.82 -19.36 1.74
N LEU A 120 -2.05 -19.01 2.07
CA LEU A 120 -2.41 -17.88 2.93
C LEU A 120 -2.93 -18.33 4.30
N GLU A 121 -3.47 -19.53 4.40
CA GLU A 121 -4.05 -20.06 5.62
C GLU A 121 -3.03 -20.09 6.76
N ASN A 122 -3.41 -19.54 7.92
CA ASN A 122 -2.56 -19.44 9.13
C ASN A 122 -1.25 -18.68 8.91
N LYS A 123 -1.15 -17.84 7.88
CA LYS A 123 0.02 -16.99 7.63
C LYS A 123 -0.13 -15.63 8.30
N SER A 124 1.00 -15.09 8.76
CA SER A 124 1.13 -13.70 9.16
C SER A 124 1.52 -12.87 7.92
N VAL A 125 0.65 -11.95 7.53
CA VAL A 125 0.77 -11.17 6.29
C VAL A 125 0.87 -9.68 6.61
N LEU A 126 1.74 -8.97 5.92
CA LEU A 126 1.75 -7.51 5.87
C LEU A 126 1.26 -7.07 4.48
N ASP A 127 0.15 -6.33 4.44
CA ASP A 127 -0.29 -5.58 3.27
C ASP A 127 0.28 -4.17 3.37
N LEU A 128 1.37 -3.90 2.62
CA LEU A 128 2.22 -2.73 2.74
C LEU A 128 1.93 -1.71 1.63
N GLY A 129 1.57 -0.48 2.00
CA GLY A 129 0.97 0.49 1.09
C GLY A 129 -0.42 -0.01 0.65
N CYS A 130 -1.24 -0.41 1.63
CA CYS A 130 -2.45 -1.21 1.39
C CYS A 130 -3.59 -0.42 0.71
N GLY A 131 -3.60 0.92 0.81
CA GLY A 131 -4.67 1.76 0.27
C GLY A 131 -6.04 1.25 0.69
N THR A 132 -6.84 0.81 -0.28
CA THR A 132 -8.19 0.27 -0.04
C THR A 132 -8.20 -1.08 0.70
N GLY A 133 -7.06 -1.75 0.85
CA GLY A 133 -6.88 -2.97 1.61
C GLY A 133 -7.31 -4.26 0.89
N ILE A 134 -7.56 -4.25 -0.42
CA ILE A 134 -8.13 -5.39 -1.14
C ILE A 134 -7.26 -6.65 -1.08
N ILE A 135 -5.93 -6.49 -1.08
CA ILE A 135 -4.99 -7.62 -1.02
C ILE A 135 -5.00 -8.25 0.37
N GLY A 136 -4.94 -7.42 1.42
CA GLY A 136 -5.04 -7.90 2.80
C GLY A 136 -6.40 -8.53 3.10
N ILE A 137 -7.51 -7.96 2.60
CA ILE A 137 -8.86 -8.55 2.73
C ILE A 137 -8.90 -9.92 2.04
N LEU A 138 -8.33 -10.05 0.84
CA LEU A 138 -8.21 -11.34 0.16
C LEU A 138 -7.45 -12.35 1.03
N ALA A 139 -6.33 -11.95 1.64
CA ALA A 139 -5.56 -12.80 2.52
C ALA A 139 -6.35 -13.21 3.78
N LEU A 140 -7.11 -12.28 4.40
CA LEU A 140 -7.99 -12.57 5.54
C LEU A 140 -9.06 -13.61 5.20
N LEU A 141 -9.73 -13.46 4.06
CA LEU A 141 -10.76 -14.39 3.58
C LEU A 141 -10.18 -15.79 3.33
N ASN A 142 -8.87 -15.89 3.07
CA ASN A 142 -8.14 -17.14 2.92
C ASN A 142 -7.42 -17.59 4.22
N GLY A 143 -7.82 -17.09 5.38
CA GLY A 143 -7.40 -17.59 6.69
C GLY A 143 -6.11 -17.00 7.25
N ALA A 144 -5.57 -15.94 6.65
CA ALA A 144 -4.40 -15.23 7.18
C ALA A 144 -4.74 -14.33 8.37
N SER A 145 -3.72 -13.95 9.15
CA SER A 145 -3.74 -12.76 10.01
C SER A 145 -3.01 -11.64 9.29
N VAL A 146 -3.61 -10.44 9.24
CA VAL A 146 -3.12 -9.38 8.38
C VAL A 146 -2.88 -8.09 9.14
N HIS A 147 -1.72 -7.51 8.94
CA HIS A 147 -1.42 -6.13 9.30
C HIS A 147 -1.50 -5.27 8.04
N PHE A 148 -2.28 -4.21 8.13
CA PHE A 148 -2.46 -3.23 7.07
C PHE A 148 -1.62 -2.00 7.37
N GLN A 149 -0.86 -1.53 6.42
CA GLN A 149 -0.08 -0.31 6.55
C GLN A 149 -0.25 0.57 5.32
N ASP A 150 -0.53 1.85 5.54
CA ASP A 150 -0.52 2.89 4.51
C ASP A 150 0.11 4.18 5.04
N TYR A 151 0.44 5.11 4.16
CA TYR A 151 1.03 6.38 4.57
C TYR A 151 0.01 7.26 5.31
N ASN A 152 -1.20 7.40 4.75
CA ASN A 152 -2.21 8.31 5.24
C ASN A 152 -3.11 7.67 6.31
N THR A 153 -3.19 8.33 7.46
CA THR A 153 -4.08 7.92 8.58
C THR A 153 -5.54 7.89 8.14
N GLU A 154 -5.96 8.85 7.35
CA GLU A 154 -7.31 9.00 6.82
C GLU A 154 -7.68 7.84 5.90
N VAL A 155 -6.74 7.39 5.06
CA VAL A 155 -6.93 6.20 4.21
C VAL A 155 -7.20 4.97 5.09
N ILE A 156 -6.39 4.75 6.11
CA ILE A 156 -6.59 3.62 7.03
C ILE A 156 -7.95 3.71 7.74
N LYS A 157 -8.28 4.88 8.31
CA LYS A 157 -9.49 5.06 9.12
C LYS A 157 -10.78 5.05 8.29
N SER A 158 -10.75 5.75 7.14
CA SER A 158 -11.97 6.02 6.39
C SER A 158 -12.17 5.10 5.18
N VAL A 159 -11.15 4.32 4.80
CA VAL A 159 -11.22 3.39 3.65
C VAL A 159 -10.87 1.96 4.06
N THR A 160 -9.64 1.72 4.54
CA THR A 160 -9.14 0.36 4.78
C THR A 160 -9.96 -0.36 5.86
N ILE A 161 -10.12 0.25 7.04
CA ILE A 161 -10.89 -0.34 8.15
C ILE A 161 -12.34 -0.60 7.75
N PRO A 162 -13.10 0.35 7.17
CA PRO A 162 -14.45 0.10 6.69
C PRO A 162 -14.53 -1.04 5.68
N ASN A 163 -13.62 -1.10 4.70
CA ASN A 163 -13.60 -2.19 3.72
C ASN A 163 -13.35 -3.56 4.38
N VAL A 164 -12.43 -3.64 5.35
CA VAL A 164 -12.22 -4.88 6.12
C VAL A 164 -13.51 -5.27 6.85
N ILE A 165 -14.15 -4.32 7.51
CA ILE A 165 -15.40 -4.54 8.26
C ILE A 165 -16.55 -4.98 7.35
N LEU A 166 -16.65 -4.48 6.11
CA LEU A 166 -17.67 -4.87 5.14
C LEU A 166 -17.51 -6.32 4.66
N ASN A 167 -16.28 -6.81 4.59
CA ASN A 167 -15.98 -8.12 4.02
C ASN A 167 -15.79 -9.23 5.07
N ILE A 168 -15.51 -8.87 6.32
CA ILE A 168 -15.31 -9.83 7.41
C ILE A 168 -16.50 -9.77 8.37
N ASN A 169 -17.38 -10.77 8.27
CA ASN A 169 -18.62 -10.81 9.05
C ASN A 169 -18.38 -10.93 10.56
N ASP A 170 -17.37 -11.68 10.98
CA ASP A 170 -17.05 -11.87 12.38
C ASP A 170 -16.13 -10.75 12.88
N ARG A 171 -16.72 -9.84 13.67
CA ARG A 171 -16.01 -8.70 14.28
C ARG A 171 -14.88 -9.12 15.22
N LYS A 172 -15.01 -10.28 15.85
CA LYS A 172 -13.95 -10.85 16.69
C LYS A 172 -12.72 -11.21 15.84
N HIS A 173 -12.94 -11.76 14.64
CA HIS A 173 -11.84 -12.01 13.70
C HIS A 173 -11.09 -10.72 13.31
N VAL A 174 -11.80 -9.61 13.12
CA VAL A 174 -11.15 -8.33 12.84
C VAL A 174 -10.23 -7.91 14.01
N GLN A 175 -10.72 -8.03 15.25
CA GLN A 175 -9.93 -7.67 16.44
C GLN A 175 -8.73 -8.59 16.68
N GLU A 176 -8.88 -9.89 16.44
CA GLU A 176 -7.85 -10.89 16.73
C GLU A 176 -6.82 -11.07 15.60
N ARG A 177 -7.22 -10.81 14.34
CA ARG A 177 -6.40 -11.11 13.15
C ARG A 177 -5.94 -9.89 12.38
N CYS A 178 -6.43 -8.69 12.71
CA CYS A 178 -6.05 -7.47 12.01
C CYS A 178 -5.34 -6.50 12.94
N ALA A 179 -4.34 -5.80 12.39
CA ALA A 179 -3.79 -4.59 12.98
C ALA A 179 -3.58 -3.55 11.88
N PHE A 180 -3.73 -2.28 12.25
CA PHE A 180 -3.71 -1.17 11.29
C PHE A 180 -2.65 -0.16 11.70
N PHE A 181 -1.89 0.32 10.71
CA PHE A 181 -0.79 1.26 10.91
C PHE A 181 -0.83 2.33 9.83
N SER A 182 -0.47 3.56 10.18
CA SER A 182 -0.24 4.61 9.19
C SER A 182 1.14 5.23 9.37
N GLY A 183 1.58 6.03 8.39
CA GLY A 183 2.81 6.83 8.44
C GLY A 183 3.96 6.28 7.61
N ASP A 184 5.11 6.98 7.69
CA ASP A 184 6.31 6.68 6.92
C ASP A 184 6.93 5.34 7.26
N TRP A 185 7.48 4.67 6.27
CA TRP A 185 8.07 3.34 6.40
C TRP A 185 9.29 3.29 7.31
N ALA A 186 10.11 4.33 7.38
CA ALA A 186 11.25 4.34 8.28
C ALA A 186 10.80 4.39 9.75
N SER A 187 9.81 5.23 10.07
CA SER A 187 9.22 5.29 11.40
C SER A 187 8.36 4.06 11.72
N PHE A 188 7.75 3.41 10.72
CA PHE A 188 7.04 2.15 10.91
C PHE A 188 7.97 1.03 11.39
N ILE A 189 9.20 0.95 10.84
CA ILE A 189 10.21 -0.01 11.32
C ILE A 189 10.50 0.20 12.81
N GLN A 190 10.67 1.46 13.25
CA GLN A 190 10.92 1.81 14.65
C GLN A 190 9.72 1.44 15.54
N LEU A 191 8.52 1.88 15.15
CA LEU A 191 7.28 1.57 15.88
C LEU A 191 7.08 0.06 16.06
N ARG A 192 7.31 -0.72 15.01
CA ARG A 192 7.20 -2.18 15.08
C ARG A 192 8.23 -2.78 16.02
N GLY A 193 9.46 -2.28 16.03
CA GLY A 193 10.51 -2.70 16.95
C GLY A 193 10.18 -2.43 18.41
N GLU A 194 9.43 -1.35 18.69
CA GLU A 194 8.97 -1.00 20.04
C GLU A 194 7.80 -1.86 20.51
N LEU A 195 6.82 -2.07 19.62
CA LEU A 195 5.60 -2.84 19.93
C LEU A 195 5.88 -4.34 20.06
N TYR A 196 6.81 -4.85 19.27
CA TYR A 196 7.00 -6.28 19.08
C TYR A 196 8.50 -6.63 19.20
N ARG A 197 8.87 -7.23 20.33
CA ARG A 197 10.29 -7.49 20.69
C ARG A 197 10.83 -8.84 20.23
N ASN A 198 9.98 -9.73 19.69
CA ASN A 198 10.34 -11.10 19.35
C ASN A 198 10.30 -11.38 17.85
N ASP A 199 11.18 -12.25 17.36
CA ASP A 199 11.20 -12.70 15.95
C ASP A 199 9.90 -13.43 15.51
N TYR A 200 9.08 -13.89 16.46
CA TYR A 200 7.77 -14.52 16.17
C TYR A 200 6.76 -13.57 15.53
N GLU A 201 7.02 -12.27 15.53
CA GLU A 201 6.12 -11.25 15.02
C GLU A 201 6.48 -10.75 13.62
N LYS A 202 7.45 -11.42 12.99
CA LYS A 202 7.76 -11.23 11.57
C LYS A 202 6.71 -11.88 10.70
N TYR A 203 6.65 -11.43 9.45
CA TYR A 203 5.65 -11.89 8.50
C TYR A 203 6.12 -13.10 7.70
N ASP A 204 5.21 -14.02 7.44
CA ASP A 204 5.40 -15.08 6.45
C ASP A 204 5.41 -14.52 5.05
N LEU A 205 4.51 -13.52 4.82
CA LEU A 205 4.36 -12.85 3.53
C LEU A 205 4.31 -11.33 3.73
N ILE A 206 4.98 -10.61 2.85
CA ILE A 206 4.80 -9.17 2.67
C ILE A 206 4.26 -8.98 1.25
N LEU A 207 3.08 -8.39 1.14
CA LEU A 207 2.40 -8.12 -0.11
C LEU A 207 2.38 -6.60 -0.32
N THR A 208 2.74 -6.15 -1.50
CA THR A 208 2.77 -4.71 -1.81
C THR A 208 2.53 -4.50 -3.30
N SER A 209 1.76 -3.48 -3.63
CA SER A 209 1.45 -3.13 -5.02
C SER A 209 1.50 -1.63 -5.24
N GLU A 210 2.05 -1.21 -6.38
CA GLU A 210 2.17 0.20 -6.79
C GLU A 210 2.95 1.08 -5.80
N THR A 211 3.95 0.53 -5.11
CA THR A 211 4.72 1.20 -4.04
C THR A 211 6.15 1.57 -4.43
N ILE A 212 6.58 1.19 -5.65
CA ILE A 212 7.95 1.41 -6.15
C ILE A 212 8.06 2.58 -7.14
N TYR A 213 7.01 3.42 -7.24
CA TYR A 213 6.93 4.55 -8.16
C TYR A 213 7.91 5.68 -7.80
N ASN A 214 8.19 5.88 -6.50
CA ASN A 214 9.11 6.90 -6.01
C ASN A 214 10.48 6.28 -5.68
N PRO A 215 11.56 6.65 -6.42
CA PRO A 215 12.90 6.12 -6.19
C PRO A 215 13.41 6.34 -4.77
N ASP A 216 13.12 7.49 -4.17
CA ASP A 216 13.63 7.87 -2.84
C ASP A 216 13.07 7.00 -1.72
N ASN A 217 11.88 6.43 -1.93
CA ASN A 217 11.23 5.54 -0.97
C ASN A 217 11.60 4.06 -1.15
N GLN A 218 12.18 3.66 -2.28
CA GLN A 218 12.51 2.24 -2.56
C GLN A 218 13.46 1.65 -1.51
N LYS A 219 14.40 2.44 -1.00
CA LYS A 219 15.31 1.98 0.06
C LYS A 219 14.59 1.75 1.40
N LYS A 220 13.63 2.61 1.75
CA LYS A 220 12.79 2.41 2.95
C LYS A 220 11.97 1.13 2.83
N LEU A 221 11.36 0.90 1.67
CA LEU A 221 10.60 -0.30 1.34
C LEU A 221 11.46 -1.57 1.51
N HIS A 222 12.64 -1.60 0.89
CA HIS A 222 13.61 -2.70 1.02
C HIS A 222 13.98 -2.97 2.50
N ASN A 223 14.17 -1.93 3.30
CA ASN A 223 14.51 -2.07 4.72
C ASN A 223 13.39 -2.70 5.54
N ILE A 224 12.10 -2.44 5.21
CA ILE A 224 10.97 -3.15 5.80
C ILE A 224 11.07 -4.64 5.53
N PHE A 225 11.32 -5.05 4.29
CA PHE A 225 11.45 -6.45 3.91
C PHE A 225 12.56 -7.13 4.72
N LYS A 226 13.73 -6.51 4.76
CA LYS A 226 14.89 -7.01 5.53
C LYS A 226 14.58 -7.21 7.01
N THR A 227 13.84 -6.25 7.61
CA THR A 227 13.63 -6.20 9.05
C THR A 227 12.48 -7.10 9.48
N HIS A 228 11.39 -7.12 8.70
CA HIS A 228 10.12 -7.71 9.13
C HIS A 228 9.74 -9.01 8.43
N LEU A 229 10.49 -9.48 7.43
CA LEU A 229 10.23 -10.78 6.80
C LEU A 229 10.86 -11.91 7.62
N LYS A 230 10.15 -13.02 7.82
CA LYS A 230 10.72 -14.27 8.35
C LYS A 230 11.78 -14.81 7.40
N LYS A 231 12.77 -15.56 7.92
CA LYS A 231 13.86 -16.14 7.11
C LYS A 231 13.35 -17.03 5.95
N ASN A 232 12.26 -17.74 6.17
CA ASN A 232 11.58 -18.59 5.17
C ASN A 232 10.37 -17.92 4.52
N GLY A 233 10.20 -16.61 4.74
CA GLY A 233 9.12 -15.82 4.17
C GLY A 233 9.37 -15.40 2.73
N SER A 234 8.35 -14.81 2.13
CA SER A 234 8.42 -14.26 0.77
C SER A 234 7.80 -12.87 0.70
N VAL A 235 8.37 -12.01 -0.13
CA VAL A 235 7.77 -10.74 -0.51
C VAL A 235 7.25 -10.86 -1.94
N TYR A 236 6.08 -10.29 -2.21
CA TYR A 236 5.55 -10.11 -3.56
C TYR A 236 5.35 -8.63 -3.81
N VAL A 237 6.07 -8.10 -4.78
CA VAL A 237 6.01 -6.70 -5.22
C VAL A 237 5.37 -6.66 -6.59
N ALA A 238 4.15 -6.12 -6.69
CA ALA A 238 3.50 -5.88 -7.97
C ALA A 238 3.68 -4.41 -8.36
N GLY A 239 4.12 -4.15 -9.57
CA GLY A 239 4.38 -2.79 -10.02
C GLY A 239 4.54 -2.68 -11.52
N LYS A 240 4.52 -1.44 -12.00
CA LYS A 240 4.82 -1.13 -13.39
C LYS A 240 6.32 -1.24 -13.63
N VAL A 241 6.68 -1.71 -14.82
CA VAL A 241 8.10 -1.74 -15.23
C VAL A 241 8.65 -0.32 -15.23
N TYR A 242 7.81 0.66 -15.60
CA TYR A 242 8.11 2.08 -15.63
C TYR A 242 6.93 2.92 -15.18
N TYR A 243 7.18 3.88 -14.27
CA TYR A 243 6.21 4.89 -13.85
C TYR A 243 6.55 6.21 -14.55
N PHE A 244 5.91 6.47 -15.69
CA PHE A 244 6.13 7.69 -16.48
C PHE A 244 5.80 8.94 -15.65
N GLY A 245 6.71 9.91 -15.64
CA GLY A 245 6.55 11.18 -14.95
C GLY A 245 6.91 11.17 -13.45
N VAL A 246 7.14 9.98 -12.84
CA VAL A 246 7.53 9.85 -11.42
C VAL A 246 8.94 9.29 -11.25
N GLY A 247 9.42 8.52 -12.22
CA GLY A 247 10.81 8.10 -12.32
C GLY A 247 11.16 6.75 -11.68
N GLY A 248 10.27 6.12 -10.93
CA GLY A 248 10.45 4.79 -10.36
C GLY A 248 10.05 3.66 -11.31
N GLY A 249 10.22 2.43 -10.88
CA GLY A 249 9.78 1.26 -11.60
C GLY A 249 10.49 -0.04 -11.18
N MET A 250 10.01 -1.14 -11.74
CA MET A 250 10.45 -2.47 -11.35
C MET A 250 11.95 -2.69 -11.58
N ARG A 251 12.50 -2.22 -12.73
CA ARG A 251 13.92 -2.41 -13.05
C ARG A 251 14.82 -1.71 -12.05
N GLN A 252 14.52 -0.45 -11.72
CA GLN A 252 15.30 0.31 -10.75
C GLN A 252 15.22 -0.32 -9.35
N PHE A 253 14.04 -0.80 -8.95
CA PHE A 253 13.88 -1.48 -7.67
C PHE A 253 14.63 -2.80 -7.63
N GLU A 254 14.59 -3.60 -8.69
CA GLU A 254 15.35 -4.86 -8.80
C GLU A 254 16.86 -4.62 -8.72
N ASP A 255 17.39 -3.58 -9.40
CA ASP A 255 18.80 -3.19 -9.32
C ASP A 255 19.21 -2.83 -7.88
N LEU A 256 18.36 -2.12 -7.15
CA LEU A 256 18.57 -1.80 -5.74
C LEU A 256 18.65 -3.09 -4.91
N VAL A 257 17.69 -4.00 -5.07
CA VAL A 257 17.66 -5.27 -4.34
C VAL A 257 18.90 -6.11 -4.63
N GLN A 258 19.36 -6.15 -5.89
CA GLN A 258 20.56 -6.88 -6.28
C GLN A 258 21.83 -6.27 -5.68
N LYS A 259 21.93 -4.95 -5.62
CA LYS A 259 23.05 -4.22 -4.98
C LYS A 259 23.14 -4.49 -3.49
N GLU A 260 22.00 -4.58 -2.80
CA GLU A 260 21.93 -4.86 -1.36
C GLU A 260 22.32 -6.29 -1.00
N LYS A 261 22.26 -7.25 -1.94
CA LYS A 261 22.67 -8.66 -1.81
C LYS A 261 22.01 -9.44 -0.66
N ILE A 262 20.83 -9.01 -0.22
CA ILE A 262 20.07 -9.64 0.88
C ILE A 262 19.06 -10.64 0.35
N PHE A 263 18.41 -10.28 -0.76
CA PHE A 263 17.36 -11.09 -1.36
C PHE A 263 17.77 -11.62 -2.74
N GLU A 264 17.22 -12.79 -3.07
CA GLU A 264 17.09 -13.26 -4.44
C GLU A 264 15.77 -12.76 -5.01
N THR A 265 15.78 -12.42 -6.29
CA THR A 265 14.61 -11.95 -7.01
C THR A 265 14.19 -12.92 -8.10
N LYS A 266 12.89 -13.08 -8.31
CA LYS A 266 12.33 -13.84 -9.42
C LYS A 266 11.06 -13.15 -9.90
N THR A 267 11.01 -12.74 -11.17
CA THR A 267 9.75 -12.34 -11.80
C THR A 267 8.86 -13.57 -11.93
N VAL A 268 7.69 -13.53 -11.31
CA VAL A 268 6.75 -14.66 -11.23
C VAL A 268 5.52 -14.45 -12.10
N TRP A 269 5.28 -13.23 -12.56
CA TRP A 269 4.18 -12.88 -13.45
C TRP A 269 4.51 -11.60 -14.24
N ASN A 270 4.01 -11.51 -15.48
CA ASN A 270 4.10 -10.34 -16.35
C ASN A 270 2.74 -10.09 -17.02
N SER A 271 2.40 -8.82 -17.29
CA SER A 271 1.26 -8.49 -18.12
C SER A 271 1.55 -8.78 -19.60
N ASP A 272 0.53 -9.27 -20.31
CA ASP A 272 0.65 -9.58 -21.74
C ASP A 272 0.37 -8.36 -22.62
N GLU A 273 -0.43 -7.38 -22.13
CA GLU A 273 -0.89 -6.25 -22.90
C GLU A 273 -0.84 -4.93 -22.10
N GLY A 274 -0.84 -3.81 -22.82
CA GLY A 274 -0.91 -2.46 -22.25
C GLY A 274 0.37 -2.00 -21.58
N VAL A 275 0.23 -1.27 -20.46
CA VAL A 275 1.37 -0.86 -19.65
C VAL A 275 2.01 -2.09 -19.01
N GLN A 276 3.31 -2.27 -19.27
CA GLN A 276 4.04 -3.43 -18.74
C GLN A 276 4.06 -3.44 -17.22
N ARG A 277 3.50 -4.48 -16.63
CA ARG A 277 3.42 -4.71 -15.17
C ARG A 277 4.00 -6.08 -14.85
N GLU A 278 4.59 -6.18 -13.68
CA GLU A 278 5.26 -7.40 -13.22
C GLU A 278 4.96 -7.66 -11.75
N ILE A 279 5.08 -8.93 -11.37
CA ILE A 279 5.15 -9.34 -9.97
C ILE A 279 6.52 -9.94 -9.72
N LEU A 280 7.29 -9.29 -8.85
CA LEU A 280 8.60 -9.73 -8.41
C LEU A 280 8.46 -10.43 -7.05
N LYS A 281 8.92 -11.68 -6.97
CA LYS A 281 9.05 -12.42 -5.72
C LYS A 281 10.46 -12.24 -5.18
N LEU A 282 10.58 -11.91 -3.87
CA LEU A 282 11.84 -11.85 -3.15
C LEU A 282 11.85 -12.90 -2.04
N THR A 283 12.99 -13.57 -1.85
CA THR A 283 13.28 -14.45 -0.73
C THR A 283 14.68 -14.17 -0.23
N PHE A 284 14.96 -14.41 1.06
CA PHE A 284 16.33 -14.27 1.56
C PHE A 284 17.28 -15.16 0.77
N ARG A 285 18.47 -14.65 0.49
CA ARG A 285 19.57 -15.48 -0.04
C ARG A 285 19.96 -16.55 0.99
N THR A 286 20.13 -17.76 0.51
CA THR A 286 20.62 -18.90 1.30
C THR A 286 22.13 -18.83 1.50
#